data_c8edc743df68e62cbf9bcebc02e888d2
#
_entry.id   c8edc743df68e62cbf9bcebc02e888d2
#
_cell.length_a   1.000
_cell.length_b   1.000
_cell.length_c   1.000
_cell.angle_alpha   90.00
_cell.angle_beta   90.00
_cell.angle_gamma   90.00
#
_symmetry.space_group_name_H-M   'P 1'
#
loop_
_entity.id
_entity.type
_entity.pdbx_description
1 polymer ?
#
loop_
_entity_poly.entity_id
_entity_poly.type
_entity_poly.pdbx_seq_one_letter_code
_entity_poly.pdbx_strand_id
1 'polypeptide(L)'
;MKLFAQSVFCIAAMLAIGTASAAEMTGAGSSFVYPIAAKWAVAYKEATGNSLNYQSIGSGGGIKQIKAKTVDFGASDMPLSADELAKDGLVQFPVIMGGVVPVVHLDGVKPGELKLTGDVLADIYMGKIKQWNAPEIAALNPGLKLPAKEITSVHRSDASGTSFLFSSYLSKVSPEFDKKIGASTAVKWPDGLGGKGNEGVAANVQHIDGAIGFVEFAYAKKNGMAYAQLRNHDGQYVLPNLDTFKAAAAGAAWDKTPGFAVVSTDQPGKASWPITGATFVIMQKSATDGGRSKEVLKFLDWSYKNGAAMAAELDYIAIPSTVVTLIEAEWKAQVKDSAGKAVW
;
A
#
# COMPACT_ATOMS: atom_id res chain seq x y z
N MET A 1 -41.61 -22.23 75.68
CA MET A 1 -42.00 -21.42 74.55
C MET A 1 -40.74 -21.26 73.62
N LYS A 2 -40.79 -21.92 72.45
CA LYS A 2 -39.66 -22.03 71.55
C LYS A 2 -39.83 -20.93 70.48
N LEU A 3 -38.85 -20.02 70.35
CA LEU A 3 -38.80 -19.03 69.28
C LEU A 3 -37.87 -19.57 68.19
N PHE A 4 -38.45 -19.78 67.02
CA PHE A 4 -37.73 -20.10 65.76
C PHE A 4 -37.07 -18.87 65.20
N ALA A 5 -35.74 -18.89 65.03
CA ALA A 5 -35.01 -17.91 64.23
C ALA A 5 -34.88 -18.47 62.81
N GLN A 6 -35.53 -17.82 61.85
CA GLN A 6 -35.34 -18.08 60.41
C GLN A 6 -34.19 -17.23 59.91
N SER A 7 -33.07 -17.88 59.54
CA SER A 7 -31.94 -17.23 58.86
C SER A 7 -32.24 -17.19 57.37
N VAL A 8 -32.46 -15.99 56.84
CA VAL A 8 -32.57 -15.73 55.40
C VAL A 8 -31.13 -15.62 54.84
N PHE A 9 -30.75 -16.61 54.03
CA PHE A 9 -29.48 -16.64 53.30
C PHE A 9 -29.70 -15.88 51.96
N CYS A 10 -29.33 -14.59 51.88
CA CYS A 10 -29.26 -13.85 50.64
C CYS A 10 -28.01 -14.27 49.86
N ILE A 11 -28.19 -15.06 48.81
CA ILE A 11 -27.14 -15.34 47.83
C ILE A 11 -27.07 -14.15 46.90
N ALA A 12 -26.10 -13.28 47.12
CA ALA A 12 -25.73 -12.22 46.16
C ALA A 12 -24.94 -12.88 45.01
N ALA A 13 -25.60 -13.16 43.90
CA ALA A 13 -24.95 -13.51 42.66
C ALA A 13 -24.22 -12.26 42.12
N MET A 14 -22.93 -12.13 42.40
CA MET A 14 -22.09 -11.16 41.71
C MET A 14 -21.96 -11.58 40.25
N LEU A 15 -22.70 -10.95 39.36
CA LEU A 15 -22.45 -10.91 37.94
C LEU A 15 -21.09 -10.22 37.74
N ALA A 16 -20.02 -10.99 37.57
CA ALA A 16 -18.75 -10.51 37.08
C ALA A 16 -18.98 -10.06 35.63
N ILE A 17 -19.36 -8.79 35.44
CA ILE A 17 -19.30 -8.14 34.15
C ILE A 17 -17.81 -8.02 33.85
N GLY A 18 -17.26 -8.99 33.15
CA GLY A 18 -15.92 -8.90 32.58
C GLY A 18 -15.91 -7.70 31.65
N THR A 19 -15.28 -6.62 32.08
CA THR A 19 -14.95 -5.50 31.19
C THR A 19 -14.04 -6.07 30.12
N ALA A 20 -14.57 -6.34 28.93
CA ALA A 20 -13.76 -6.63 27.77
C ALA A 20 -12.85 -5.43 27.57
N SER A 21 -11.57 -5.55 27.94
CA SER A 21 -10.58 -4.52 27.65
C SER A 21 -10.47 -4.38 26.13
N ALA A 22 -10.68 -3.17 25.63
CA ALA A 22 -10.49 -2.88 24.22
C ALA A 22 -9.05 -3.24 23.82
N ALA A 23 -8.91 -4.07 22.78
CA ALA A 23 -7.59 -4.45 22.30
C ALA A 23 -6.98 -3.31 21.47
N GLU A 24 -5.72 -3.02 21.71
CA GLU A 24 -4.93 -2.10 20.90
C GLU A 24 -3.96 -2.90 20.03
N MET A 25 -4.14 -2.86 18.72
CA MET A 25 -3.26 -3.49 17.75
C MET A 25 -2.22 -2.48 17.25
N THR A 26 -1.02 -2.96 16.98
CA THR A 26 0.06 -2.15 16.42
C THR A 26 0.47 -2.65 15.05
N GLY A 27 0.51 -1.74 14.08
CA GLY A 27 0.98 -2.01 12.72
C GLY A 27 1.96 -0.95 12.26
N ALA A 28 2.85 -1.29 11.34
CA ALA A 28 3.77 -0.33 10.77
C ALA A 28 4.17 -0.68 9.34
N GLY A 29 4.50 0.33 8.55
CA GLY A 29 5.05 0.08 7.23
C GLY A 29 4.59 1.04 6.15
N SER A 30 4.11 0.51 5.05
CA SER A 30 3.77 1.23 3.84
C SER A 30 2.92 2.48 4.09
N SER A 31 3.35 3.61 3.52
CA SER A 31 2.52 4.82 3.44
C SER A 31 1.49 4.74 2.32
N PHE A 32 1.63 3.80 1.37
CA PHE A 32 0.65 3.55 0.31
C PHE A 32 -0.71 3.15 0.89
N VAL A 33 -0.75 2.22 1.86
CA VAL A 33 -1.98 1.75 2.49
C VAL A 33 -2.53 2.70 3.56
N TYR A 34 -1.74 3.66 4.04
CA TYR A 34 -2.08 4.48 5.21
C TYR A 34 -3.44 5.21 5.10
N PRO A 35 -3.82 5.85 3.96
CA PRO A 35 -5.11 6.52 3.86
C PRO A 35 -6.30 5.61 4.15
N ILE A 36 -6.30 4.40 3.59
CA ILE A 36 -7.40 3.46 3.80
C ILE A 36 -7.30 2.74 5.15
N ALA A 37 -6.09 2.41 5.62
CA ALA A 37 -5.90 1.82 6.95
C ALA A 37 -6.39 2.73 8.06
N ALA A 38 -6.15 4.04 7.96
CA ALA A 38 -6.66 5.04 8.90
C ALA A 38 -8.19 5.11 8.89
N LYS A 39 -8.82 5.06 7.70
CA LYS A 39 -10.28 5.07 7.55
C LYS A 39 -10.90 3.80 8.13
N TRP A 40 -10.33 2.63 7.84
CA TRP A 40 -10.76 1.36 8.42
C TRP A 40 -10.57 1.32 9.93
N ALA A 41 -9.47 1.86 10.47
CA ALA A 41 -9.22 1.89 11.91
C ALA A 41 -10.31 2.66 12.68
N VAL A 42 -10.76 3.81 12.15
CA VAL A 42 -11.85 4.59 12.73
C VAL A 42 -13.15 3.79 12.73
N ALA A 43 -13.55 3.26 11.57
CA ALA A 43 -14.80 2.52 11.43
C ALA A 43 -14.79 1.20 12.25
N TYR A 44 -13.65 0.51 12.32
CA TYR A 44 -13.50 -0.70 13.14
C TYR A 44 -13.62 -0.40 14.64
N LYS A 45 -13.03 0.71 15.10
CA LYS A 45 -13.15 1.16 16.48
C LYS A 45 -14.60 1.49 16.85
N GLU A 46 -15.33 2.16 15.97
CA GLU A 46 -16.76 2.46 16.17
C GLU A 46 -17.60 1.17 16.25
N ALA A 47 -17.28 0.18 15.41
CA ALA A 47 -18.01 -1.08 15.34
C ALA A 47 -17.70 -2.07 16.49
N THR A 48 -16.46 -2.05 17.03
CA THR A 48 -15.97 -3.10 17.93
C THR A 48 -15.40 -2.61 19.26
N GLY A 49 -15.07 -1.33 19.37
CA GLY A 49 -14.32 -0.76 20.49
C GLY A 49 -12.81 -0.97 20.40
N ASN A 50 -12.31 -1.88 19.55
CA ASN A 50 -10.87 -2.16 19.39
C ASN A 50 -10.19 -1.10 18.52
N SER A 51 -8.92 -0.79 18.80
CA SER A 51 -8.17 0.24 18.10
C SER A 51 -6.95 -0.30 17.37
N LEU A 52 -6.61 0.34 16.25
CA LEU A 52 -5.38 0.13 15.50
C LEU A 52 -4.51 1.38 15.59
N ASN A 53 -3.27 1.21 16.06
CA ASN A 53 -2.21 2.20 15.95
C ASN A 53 -1.29 1.80 14.78
N TYR A 54 -1.42 2.49 13.65
CA TYR A 54 -0.63 2.22 12.45
C TYR A 54 0.39 3.33 12.21
N GLN A 55 1.66 2.94 12.06
CA GLN A 55 2.77 3.87 11.81
C GLN A 55 3.18 3.84 10.33
N SER A 56 2.93 4.95 9.62
CA SER A 56 3.35 5.17 8.22
C SER A 56 4.86 5.50 8.16
N ILE A 57 5.71 4.46 8.06
CA ILE A 57 7.18 4.58 8.13
C ILE A 57 7.90 3.99 6.91
N GLY A 58 7.14 3.63 5.87
CA GLY A 58 7.62 2.98 4.66
C GLY A 58 7.73 1.46 4.79
N SER A 59 7.64 0.75 3.66
CA SER A 59 7.61 -0.72 3.58
C SER A 59 8.82 -1.36 4.26
N GLY A 60 10.03 -0.85 4.02
CA GLY A 60 11.24 -1.38 4.66
C GLY A 60 11.24 -1.20 6.19
N GLY A 61 10.64 -0.10 6.69
CA GLY A 61 10.44 0.12 8.11
C GLY A 61 9.50 -0.93 8.72
N GLY A 62 8.37 -1.21 8.04
CA GLY A 62 7.42 -2.24 8.45
C GLY A 62 8.02 -3.64 8.47
N ILE A 63 8.74 -4.02 7.41
CA ILE A 63 9.45 -5.31 7.34
C ILE A 63 10.46 -5.43 8.49
N LYS A 64 11.22 -4.38 8.76
CA LYS A 64 12.20 -4.37 9.86
C LYS A 64 11.53 -4.55 11.22
N GLN A 65 10.41 -3.85 11.47
CA GLN A 65 9.72 -3.94 12.76
C GLN A 65 9.04 -5.30 12.98
N ILE A 66 8.42 -5.89 11.95
CA ILE A 66 7.81 -7.21 12.12
C ILE A 66 8.86 -8.30 12.30
N LYS A 67 10.02 -8.23 11.63
CA LYS A 67 11.15 -9.13 11.88
C LYS A 67 11.70 -8.99 13.30
N ALA A 68 11.75 -7.77 13.84
CA ALA A 68 12.14 -7.46 15.21
C ALA A 68 11.05 -7.76 16.25
N LYS A 69 9.84 -8.16 15.82
CA LYS A 69 8.67 -8.45 16.68
C LYS A 69 8.24 -7.26 17.55
N THR A 70 8.42 -6.02 17.07
CA THR A 70 8.06 -4.78 17.77
C THR A 70 6.67 -4.27 17.41
N VAL A 71 6.01 -4.90 16.42
CA VAL A 71 4.62 -4.65 16.01
C VAL A 71 3.90 -5.98 15.78
N ASP A 72 2.57 -5.94 15.79
CA ASP A 72 1.74 -7.12 15.57
C ASP A 72 1.70 -7.52 14.09
N PHE A 73 1.83 -6.51 13.19
CA PHE A 73 1.99 -6.75 11.74
C PHE A 73 2.83 -5.67 11.06
N GLY A 74 3.51 -6.07 10.01
CA GLY A 74 4.15 -5.16 9.05
C GLY A 74 3.29 -4.98 7.81
N ALA A 75 3.49 -3.87 7.08
CA ALA A 75 2.87 -3.66 5.77
C ALA A 75 3.89 -3.24 4.72
N SER A 76 3.84 -3.86 3.53
CA SER A 76 4.79 -3.62 2.44
C SER A 76 4.12 -3.72 1.08
N ASP A 77 4.48 -2.81 0.15
CA ASP A 77 4.03 -2.89 -1.24
C ASP A 77 5.04 -3.68 -2.12
N MET A 78 6.20 -4.00 -1.56
CA MET A 78 7.09 -5.03 -2.11
C MET A 78 6.82 -6.34 -1.38
N PRO A 79 6.36 -7.39 -2.08
CA PRO A 79 6.23 -8.70 -1.45
C PRO A 79 7.60 -9.27 -1.08
N LEU A 80 7.65 -10.00 0.03
CA LEU A 80 8.79 -10.85 0.35
C LEU A 80 8.75 -12.13 -0.49
N SER A 81 9.90 -12.65 -0.84
CA SER A 81 10.01 -13.95 -1.49
C SER A 81 9.63 -15.10 -0.54
N ALA A 82 9.26 -16.25 -1.09
CA ALA A 82 8.95 -17.44 -0.31
C ALA A 82 10.13 -17.85 0.61
N ASP A 83 11.37 -17.70 0.13
CA ASP A 83 12.57 -18.01 0.90
C ASP A 83 12.77 -17.05 2.08
N GLU A 84 12.53 -15.74 1.86
CA GLU A 84 12.57 -14.74 2.94
C GLU A 84 11.50 -14.99 3.99
N LEU A 85 10.27 -15.30 3.56
CA LEU A 85 9.17 -15.65 4.47
C LEU A 85 9.48 -16.89 5.30
N ALA A 86 10.03 -17.93 4.67
CA ALA A 86 10.40 -19.16 5.34
C ALA A 86 11.54 -18.94 6.34
N LYS A 87 12.60 -18.24 5.91
CA LYS A 87 13.77 -17.92 6.73
C LYS A 87 13.43 -17.15 7.99
N ASP A 88 12.52 -16.17 7.88
CA ASP A 88 12.19 -15.27 8.97
C ASP A 88 10.94 -15.73 9.76
N GLY A 89 10.34 -16.87 9.40
CA GLY A 89 9.16 -17.42 10.06
C GLY A 89 7.92 -16.52 9.89
N LEU A 90 7.78 -15.91 8.70
CA LEU A 90 6.73 -14.94 8.37
C LEU A 90 5.72 -15.54 7.40
N VAL A 91 4.50 -14.99 7.46
CA VAL A 91 3.45 -15.17 6.46
C VAL A 91 3.07 -13.80 5.92
N GLN A 92 2.73 -13.74 4.62
CA GLN A 92 2.21 -12.51 4.01
C GLN A 92 0.97 -12.80 3.17
N PHE A 93 0.14 -11.78 3.03
CA PHE A 93 -1.07 -11.83 2.18
C PHE A 93 -1.48 -10.40 1.79
N PRO A 94 -2.14 -10.21 0.61
CA PRO A 94 -2.54 -8.88 0.16
C PRO A 94 -3.72 -8.36 0.98
N VAL A 95 -3.76 -7.04 1.24
CA VAL A 95 -4.86 -6.40 1.97
C VAL A 95 -5.64 -5.42 1.12
N ILE A 96 -4.99 -4.79 0.15
CA ILE A 96 -5.58 -3.79 -0.75
C ILE A 96 -4.71 -3.64 -1.99
N MET A 97 -5.27 -3.14 -3.09
CA MET A 97 -4.49 -2.72 -4.27
C MET A 97 -4.81 -1.27 -4.62
N GLY A 98 -3.91 -0.63 -5.38
CA GLY A 98 -4.08 0.74 -5.85
C GLY A 98 -3.05 1.11 -6.91
N GLY A 99 -3.02 2.38 -7.30
CA GLY A 99 -2.13 2.89 -8.34
C GLY A 99 -1.09 3.88 -7.82
N VAL A 100 0.13 3.77 -8.31
CA VAL A 100 1.15 4.82 -8.19
C VAL A 100 1.04 5.74 -9.40
N VAL A 101 1.03 7.05 -9.18
CA VAL A 101 0.84 8.04 -10.24
C VAL A 101 1.98 9.05 -10.25
N PRO A 102 2.51 9.41 -11.43
CA PRO A 102 3.38 10.57 -11.57
C PRO A 102 2.56 11.84 -11.32
N VAL A 103 3.06 12.69 -10.43
CA VAL A 103 2.46 14.00 -10.09
C VAL A 103 3.43 15.11 -10.44
N VAL A 104 2.89 16.26 -10.87
CA VAL A 104 3.70 17.39 -11.33
C VAL A 104 3.23 18.70 -10.73
N HIS A 105 4.14 19.67 -10.64
CA HIS A 105 3.81 21.05 -10.35
C HIS A 105 4.26 21.93 -11.52
N LEU A 106 3.34 22.18 -12.43
CA LEU A 106 3.54 23.00 -13.63
C LEU A 106 2.35 23.95 -13.81
N ASP A 107 2.64 25.22 -13.92
CA ASP A 107 1.61 26.24 -14.19
C ASP A 107 0.84 25.92 -15.48
N GLY A 108 -0.48 25.95 -15.39
CA GLY A 108 -1.39 25.71 -16.51
C GLY A 108 -1.61 24.24 -16.88
N VAL A 109 -0.98 23.29 -16.20
CA VAL A 109 -1.20 21.84 -16.39
C VAL A 109 -2.20 21.32 -15.35
N LYS A 110 -3.33 20.79 -15.83
CA LYS A 110 -4.38 20.21 -14.95
C LYS A 110 -4.21 18.69 -14.78
N PRO A 111 -4.89 18.10 -13.78
CA PRO A 111 -4.91 16.66 -13.62
C PRO A 111 -5.31 15.93 -14.91
N GLY A 112 -4.46 15.00 -15.36
CA GLY A 112 -4.72 14.17 -16.52
C GLY A 112 -4.44 14.84 -17.89
N GLU A 113 -3.92 16.07 -17.96
CA GLU A 113 -3.59 16.70 -19.24
C GLU A 113 -2.21 16.28 -19.78
N LEU A 114 -1.22 16.15 -18.91
CA LEU A 114 0.14 15.75 -19.29
C LEU A 114 0.18 14.28 -19.67
N LYS A 115 0.75 13.96 -20.82
CA LYS A 115 0.99 12.61 -21.31
C LYS A 115 2.48 12.27 -21.21
N LEU A 116 2.78 11.11 -20.60
CA LEU A 116 4.12 10.57 -20.55
C LEU A 116 4.14 9.12 -21.01
N THR A 117 5.29 8.67 -21.49
CA THR A 117 5.57 7.23 -21.71
C THR A 117 6.52 6.72 -20.64
N GLY A 118 6.60 5.41 -20.50
CA GLY A 118 7.54 4.79 -19.55
C GLY A 118 9.01 5.13 -19.84
N ASP A 119 9.40 5.15 -21.12
CA ASP A 119 10.75 5.51 -21.52
C ASP A 119 11.09 6.96 -21.16
N VAL A 120 10.20 7.91 -21.46
CA VAL A 120 10.40 9.33 -21.13
C VAL A 120 10.48 9.50 -19.61
N LEU A 121 9.63 8.81 -18.86
CA LEU A 121 9.64 8.85 -17.41
C LEU A 121 10.94 8.26 -16.84
N ALA A 122 11.44 7.16 -17.40
CA ALA A 122 12.73 6.57 -17.03
C ALA A 122 13.87 7.53 -17.31
N ASP A 123 13.88 8.20 -18.48
CA ASP A 123 14.93 9.16 -18.86
C ASP A 123 14.92 10.44 -17.98
N ILE A 124 13.75 10.88 -17.52
CA ILE A 124 13.63 11.95 -16.51
C ILE A 124 14.32 11.50 -15.20
N TYR A 125 13.96 10.32 -14.68
CA TYR A 125 14.52 9.84 -13.40
C TYR A 125 15.98 9.34 -13.51
N MET A 126 16.48 9.12 -14.72
CA MET A 126 17.92 8.92 -14.98
C MET A 126 18.69 10.24 -15.16
N GLY A 127 18.02 11.40 -15.12
CA GLY A 127 18.63 12.71 -15.30
C GLY A 127 19.05 13.01 -16.74
N LYS A 128 18.51 12.31 -17.74
CA LYS A 128 18.78 12.54 -19.15
C LYS A 128 17.91 13.66 -19.73
N ILE A 129 16.61 13.64 -19.41
CA ILE A 129 15.67 14.72 -19.76
C ILE A 129 15.58 15.65 -18.57
N LYS A 130 16.03 16.89 -18.74
CA LYS A 130 16.16 17.89 -17.67
C LYS A 130 15.26 19.11 -17.83
N GLN A 131 14.55 19.23 -18.94
CA GLN A 131 13.69 20.37 -19.23
C GLN A 131 12.29 19.92 -19.62
N TRP A 132 11.27 20.63 -19.15
CA TRP A 132 9.88 20.31 -19.46
C TRP A 132 9.54 20.48 -20.96
N ASN A 133 10.17 21.43 -21.65
CA ASN A 133 10.00 21.63 -23.08
C ASN A 133 10.93 20.77 -23.94
N ALA A 134 11.57 19.74 -23.37
CA ALA A 134 12.38 18.82 -24.16
C ALA A 134 11.55 18.19 -25.30
N PRO A 135 12.15 17.99 -26.49
CA PRO A 135 11.43 17.46 -27.66
C PRO A 135 10.67 16.17 -27.38
N GLU A 136 11.21 15.29 -26.55
CA GLU A 136 10.63 14.00 -26.18
C GLU A 136 9.31 14.18 -25.42
N ILE A 137 9.22 15.18 -24.53
CA ILE A 137 7.98 15.49 -23.81
C ILE A 137 7.03 16.29 -24.68
N ALA A 138 7.53 17.28 -25.40
CA ALA A 138 6.73 18.16 -26.25
C ALA A 138 6.01 17.37 -27.37
N ALA A 139 6.68 16.40 -27.99
CA ALA A 139 6.09 15.56 -29.03
C ALA A 139 4.88 14.72 -28.52
N LEU A 140 4.86 14.36 -27.23
CA LEU A 140 3.74 13.64 -26.61
C LEU A 140 2.57 14.58 -26.27
N ASN A 141 2.81 15.88 -26.21
CA ASN A 141 1.91 16.91 -25.68
C ASN A 141 1.72 18.10 -26.63
N PRO A 142 1.34 17.91 -27.91
CA PRO A 142 1.31 19.00 -28.92
C PRO A 142 0.30 20.11 -28.57
N GLY A 143 -0.64 19.88 -27.66
CA GLY A 143 -1.62 20.86 -27.19
C GLY A 143 -1.22 21.63 -25.92
N LEU A 144 -0.12 21.25 -25.25
CA LEU A 144 0.34 21.89 -24.04
C LEU A 144 1.51 22.83 -24.29
N LYS A 145 1.46 24.04 -23.75
CA LYS A 145 2.58 24.97 -23.72
C LYS A 145 3.51 24.63 -22.56
N LEU A 146 4.40 23.66 -22.76
CA LEU A 146 5.36 23.27 -21.75
C LEU A 146 6.46 24.36 -21.60
N PRO A 147 6.76 24.80 -20.36
CA PRO A 147 7.72 25.86 -20.12
C PRO A 147 9.16 25.38 -20.35
N ALA A 148 10.06 26.31 -20.76
CA ALA A 148 11.51 26.11 -20.72
C ALA A 148 11.98 26.15 -19.24
N LYS A 149 11.62 25.15 -18.46
CA LYS A 149 11.85 25.05 -17.02
C LYS A 149 12.55 23.72 -16.71
N GLU A 150 13.50 23.79 -15.79
CA GLU A 150 14.19 22.58 -15.31
C GLU A 150 13.24 21.64 -14.57
N ILE A 151 13.42 20.33 -14.79
CA ILE A 151 12.68 19.29 -14.10
C ILE A 151 13.39 18.99 -12.79
N THR A 152 12.70 19.17 -11.66
CA THR A 152 13.16 18.69 -10.36
C THR A 152 12.48 17.37 -10.05
N SER A 153 13.22 16.27 -10.13
CA SER A 153 12.67 14.97 -9.73
C SER A 153 12.57 14.85 -8.21
N VAL A 154 11.44 14.36 -7.72
CA VAL A 154 11.20 14.08 -6.30
C VAL A 154 10.96 12.59 -6.13
N HIS A 155 11.73 11.97 -5.23
CA HIS A 155 11.69 10.54 -4.97
C HIS A 155 11.57 10.25 -3.47
N ARG A 156 11.48 9.01 -3.07
CA ARG A 156 11.40 8.61 -1.66
C ARG A 156 12.79 8.59 -1.02
N SER A 157 12.87 9.12 0.21
CA SER A 157 14.09 9.08 1.04
C SER A 157 14.11 7.90 2.01
N ASP A 158 12.98 7.22 2.21
CA ASP A 158 12.83 6.02 3.02
C ASP A 158 12.78 4.76 2.15
N ALA A 159 12.93 3.58 2.77
CA ALA A 159 12.78 2.31 2.07
C ALA A 159 11.27 2.07 1.76
N SER A 160 10.88 2.32 0.52
CA SER A 160 9.51 2.54 0.06
C SER A 160 9.02 1.46 -0.90
N GLY A 161 7.87 0.86 -0.60
CA GLY A 161 7.17 -0.02 -1.55
C GLY A 161 6.63 0.75 -2.77
N THR A 162 6.23 2.03 -2.60
CA THR A 162 5.85 2.90 -3.73
C THR A 162 7.03 3.10 -4.69
N SER A 163 8.27 3.27 -4.15
CA SER A 163 9.48 3.28 -4.98
C SER A 163 9.73 1.95 -5.67
N PHE A 164 9.48 0.83 -4.99
CA PHE A 164 9.58 -0.49 -5.61
C PHE A 164 8.63 -0.66 -6.79
N LEU A 165 7.35 -0.30 -6.63
CA LEU A 165 6.37 -0.38 -7.72
C LEU A 165 6.75 0.53 -8.89
N PHE A 166 7.13 1.76 -8.60
CA PHE A 166 7.55 2.72 -9.61
C PHE A 166 8.81 2.26 -10.36
N SER A 167 9.87 1.88 -9.65
CA SER A 167 11.10 1.40 -10.26
C SER A 167 10.95 0.04 -10.94
N SER A 168 10.06 -0.84 -10.45
CA SER A 168 9.70 -2.09 -11.13
C SER A 168 9.04 -1.84 -12.49
N TYR A 169 8.14 -0.83 -12.59
CA TYR A 169 7.58 -0.42 -13.86
C TYR A 169 8.66 0.12 -14.80
N LEU A 170 9.50 1.07 -14.33
CA LEU A 170 10.56 1.66 -15.14
C LEU A 170 11.58 0.61 -15.63
N SER A 171 11.90 -0.39 -14.80
CA SER A 171 12.78 -1.50 -15.18
C SER A 171 12.18 -2.37 -16.30
N LYS A 172 10.85 -2.57 -16.30
CA LYS A 172 10.17 -3.36 -17.34
C LYS A 172 10.14 -2.65 -18.69
N VAL A 173 9.98 -1.33 -18.70
CA VAL A 173 9.81 -0.53 -19.93
C VAL A 173 11.11 0.07 -20.45
N SER A 174 12.16 0.17 -19.63
CA SER A 174 13.47 0.72 -20.01
C SER A 174 14.60 -0.24 -19.61
N PRO A 175 15.16 -1.00 -20.55
CA PRO A 175 16.32 -1.88 -20.27
C PRO A 175 17.52 -1.14 -19.73
N GLU A 176 17.70 0.12 -20.09
CA GLU A 176 18.79 0.95 -19.56
C GLU A 176 18.56 1.31 -18.10
N PHE A 177 17.32 1.67 -17.72
CA PHE A 177 16.96 1.90 -16.31
C PHE A 177 17.16 0.64 -15.49
N ASP A 178 16.71 -0.50 -15.98
CA ASP A 178 16.91 -1.80 -15.30
C ASP A 178 18.36 -2.10 -15.02
N LYS A 179 19.21 -1.95 -16.04
CA LYS A 179 20.65 -2.22 -15.93
C LYS A 179 21.38 -1.25 -15.00
N LYS A 180 21.03 0.04 -14.99
CA LYS A 180 21.77 1.09 -14.27
C LYS A 180 21.25 1.30 -12.85
N ILE A 181 19.96 1.16 -12.62
CA ILE A 181 19.27 1.52 -11.39
C ILE A 181 18.54 0.31 -10.80
N GLY A 182 17.65 -0.33 -11.57
CA GLY A 182 16.88 -1.49 -11.18
C GLY A 182 15.73 -1.21 -10.21
N ALA A 183 14.96 -2.26 -9.90
CA ALA A 183 13.81 -2.21 -9.00
C ALA A 183 14.22 -2.43 -7.54
N SER A 184 13.83 -1.52 -6.62
CA SER A 184 14.16 -1.64 -5.20
C SER A 184 13.22 -0.79 -4.33
N THR A 185 13.11 -1.12 -3.06
CA THR A 185 12.54 -0.22 -2.05
C THR A 185 13.49 0.93 -1.68
N ALA A 186 14.79 0.72 -1.82
CA ALA A 186 15.85 1.69 -1.52
C ALA A 186 16.66 2.01 -2.80
N VAL A 187 15.97 2.61 -3.76
CA VAL A 187 16.54 2.97 -5.07
C VAL A 187 17.64 4.01 -4.90
N LYS A 188 18.76 3.80 -5.58
CA LYS A 188 19.85 4.78 -5.65
C LYS A 188 19.59 5.73 -6.82
N TRP A 189 18.76 6.72 -6.59
CA TRP A 189 18.44 7.74 -7.59
C TRP A 189 19.68 8.56 -7.93
N PRO A 190 19.95 8.84 -9.24
CA PRO A 190 21.13 9.60 -9.64
C PRO A 190 21.09 11.07 -9.20
N ASP A 191 19.88 11.63 -9.11
CA ASP A 191 19.62 13.03 -8.76
C ASP A 191 18.21 13.18 -8.18
N GLY A 192 17.87 14.37 -7.67
CA GLY A 192 16.56 14.72 -7.17
C GLY A 192 16.48 14.93 -5.66
N LEU A 193 15.29 15.25 -5.20
CA LEU A 193 14.99 15.52 -3.79
C LEU A 193 14.27 14.36 -3.12
N GLY A 194 14.71 14.00 -1.93
CA GLY A 194 14.08 12.96 -1.13
C GLY A 194 12.90 13.47 -0.31
N GLY A 195 11.73 12.82 -0.42
CA GLY A 195 10.57 13.02 0.44
C GLY A 195 10.30 11.78 1.31
N LYS A 196 10.07 11.96 2.61
CA LYS A 196 9.72 10.84 3.50
C LYS A 196 8.23 10.50 3.37
N GLY A 197 7.91 9.26 3.05
CA GLY A 197 6.53 8.81 2.81
C GLY A 197 5.94 9.38 1.51
N ASN A 198 4.74 8.96 1.16
CA ASN A 198 3.96 9.59 0.08
C ASN A 198 3.65 11.06 0.41
N GLU A 199 3.45 11.35 1.69
CA GLU A 199 3.21 12.69 2.23
C GLU A 199 4.35 13.65 1.90
N GLY A 200 5.60 13.25 2.17
CA GLY A 200 6.77 14.08 1.94
C GLY A 200 7.05 14.30 0.45
N VAL A 201 6.80 13.29 -0.41
CA VAL A 201 6.88 13.47 -1.87
C VAL A 201 5.81 14.44 -2.34
N ALA A 202 4.55 14.27 -1.93
CA ALA A 202 3.46 15.16 -2.30
C ALA A 202 3.75 16.61 -1.89
N ALA A 203 4.20 16.83 -0.65
CA ALA A 203 4.56 18.16 -0.15
C ALA A 203 5.68 18.81 -0.97
N ASN A 204 6.76 18.07 -1.26
CA ASN A 204 7.88 18.61 -2.06
C ASN A 204 7.43 18.99 -3.48
N VAL A 205 6.64 18.12 -4.14
CA VAL A 205 6.12 18.44 -5.48
C VAL A 205 5.24 19.68 -5.46
N GLN A 206 4.36 19.84 -4.47
CA GLN A 206 3.50 21.02 -4.38
C GLN A 206 4.25 22.34 -4.15
N HIS A 207 5.43 22.30 -3.50
CA HIS A 207 6.20 23.49 -3.16
C HIS A 207 7.24 23.85 -4.23
N ILE A 208 7.64 22.92 -5.09
CA ILE A 208 8.74 23.13 -6.05
C ILE A 208 8.15 23.24 -7.45
N ASP A 209 8.16 24.45 -7.99
CA ASP A 209 7.73 24.70 -9.35
C ASP A 209 8.66 24.00 -10.36
N GLY A 210 8.08 23.26 -11.31
CA GLY A 210 8.81 22.38 -12.22
C GLY A 210 9.08 20.97 -11.65
N ALA A 211 8.57 20.64 -10.47
CA ALA A 211 8.79 19.31 -9.89
C ALA A 211 7.95 18.22 -10.57
N ILE A 212 8.51 17.01 -10.59
CA ILE A 212 7.83 15.75 -10.85
C ILE A 212 8.11 14.78 -9.70
N GLY A 213 7.09 14.12 -9.19
CA GLY A 213 7.21 13.06 -8.19
C GLY A 213 6.32 11.88 -8.54
N PHE A 214 6.28 10.89 -7.65
CA PHE A 214 5.34 9.76 -7.74
C PHE A 214 4.77 9.45 -6.36
N VAL A 215 3.47 9.28 -6.31
CA VAL A 215 2.73 8.98 -5.08
C VAL A 215 1.63 7.96 -5.33
N GLU A 216 1.12 7.35 -4.29
CA GLU A 216 -0.14 6.61 -4.36
C GLU A 216 -1.31 7.59 -4.66
N PHE A 217 -2.29 7.15 -5.44
CA PHE A 217 -3.29 8.00 -6.07
C PHE A 217 -4.17 8.78 -5.09
N ALA A 218 -4.51 8.22 -3.93
CA ALA A 218 -5.29 8.95 -2.92
C ALA A 218 -4.57 10.22 -2.42
N TYR A 219 -3.22 10.21 -2.38
CA TYR A 219 -2.44 11.41 -2.04
C TYR A 219 -2.54 12.46 -3.13
N ALA A 220 -2.49 12.08 -4.40
CA ALA A 220 -2.65 13.01 -5.51
C ALA A 220 -4.04 13.69 -5.47
N LYS A 221 -5.10 12.90 -5.28
CA LYS A 221 -6.48 13.40 -5.17
C LYS A 221 -6.69 14.28 -3.95
N LYS A 222 -6.28 13.81 -2.77
CA LYS A 222 -6.46 14.56 -1.53
C LYS A 222 -5.79 15.93 -1.55
N ASN A 223 -4.65 16.04 -2.23
CA ASN A 223 -3.88 17.28 -2.32
C ASN A 223 -4.16 18.09 -3.60
N GLY A 224 -5.12 17.67 -4.44
CA GLY A 224 -5.48 18.39 -5.68
C GLY A 224 -4.33 18.52 -6.68
N MET A 225 -3.42 17.52 -6.72
CA MET A 225 -2.22 17.57 -7.55
C MET A 225 -2.52 17.27 -9.03
N ALA A 226 -1.81 17.91 -9.93
CA ALA A 226 -1.79 17.50 -11.33
C ALA A 226 -1.03 16.17 -11.45
N TYR A 227 -1.67 15.18 -12.10
CA TYR A 227 -1.09 13.87 -12.39
C TYR A 227 -1.09 13.61 -13.91
N ALA A 228 -0.15 12.79 -14.39
CA ALA A 228 -0.02 12.48 -15.80
C ALA A 228 -0.91 11.31 -16.24
N GLN A 229 -1.28 11.30 -17.53
CA GLN A 229 -1.64 10.06 -18.23
C GLN A 229 -0.35 9.28 -18.56
N LEU A 230 -0.42 7.95 -18.48
CA LEU A 230 0.68 7.09 -18.92
C LEU A 230 0.27 6.24 -20.12
N ARG A 231 1.20 6.07 -21.07
CA ARG A 231 1.05 5.07 -22.11
C ARG A 231 1.27 3.69 -21.51
N ASN A 232 0.26 2.83 -21.59
CA ASN A 232 0.27 1.50 -21.02
C ASN A 232 0.92 0.45 -21.95
N HIS A 233 1.00 -0.80 -21.48
CA HIS A 233 1.55 -1.94 -22.22
C HIS A 233 0.99 -2.08 -23.63
N ASP A 234 -0.32 -1.89 -23.81
CA ASP A 234 -1.01 -1.99 -25.12
C ASP A 234 -0.92 -0.69 -25.94
N GLY A 235 -0.10 0.29 -25.55
CA GLY A 235 0.13 1.53 -26.27
C GLY A 235 -0.94 2.59 -26.12
N GLN A 236 -1.92 2.41 -25.22
CA GLN A 236 -2.99 3.37 -24.97
C GLN A 236 -2.59 4.35 -23.86
N TYR A 237 -2.93 5.64 -24.03
CA TYR A 237 -2.84 6.60 -22.92
C TYR A 237 -4.03 6.42 -21.99
N VAL A 238 -3.76 6.12 -20.73
CA VAL A 238 -4.78 5.87 -19.71
C VAL A 238 -4.67 6.88 -18.57
N LEU A 239 -5.82 7.22 -17.99
CA LEU A 239 -5.92 8.02 -16.78
C LEU A 239 -5.91 7.10 -15.55
N PRO A 240 -5.28 7.51 -14.44
CA PRO A 240 -5.39 6.78 -13.19
C PRO A 240 -6.79 6.95 -12.61
N ASN A 241 -7.46 5.85 -12.35
CA ASN A 241 -8.73 5.78 -11.63
C ASN A 241 -9.01 4.33 -11.22
N LEU A 242 -10.06 4.14 -10.41
CA LEU A 242 -10.44 2.82 -9.91
C LEU A 242 -10.62 1.77 -11.01
N ASP A 243 -11.20 2.13 -12.16
CA ASP A 243 -11.48 1.17 -13.22
C ASP A 243 -10.21 0.75 -13.96
N THR A 244 -9.27 1.69 -14.20
CA THR A 244 -7.99 1.38 -14.84
C THR A 244 -7.05 0.59 -13.91
N PHE A 245 -7.16 0.79 -12.59
CA PHE A 245 -6.48 -0.04 -11.60
C PHE A 245 -7.08 -1.46 -11.55
N LYS A 246 -8.41 -1.59 -11.58
CA LYS A 246 -9.08 -2.90 -11.66
C LYS A 246 -8.69 -3.67 -12.92
N ALA A 247 -8.61 -2.98 -14.06
CA ALA A 247 -8.18 -3.59 -15.31
C ALA A 247 -6.78 -4.21 -15.19
N ALA A 248 -5.83 -3.49 -14.58
CA ALA A 248 -4.48 -4.01 -14.35
C ALA A 248 -4.43 -5.15 -13.31
N ALA A 249 -5.33 -5.14 -12.33
CA ALA A 249 -5.40 -6.17 -11.29
C ALA A 249 -6.08 -7.47 -11.75
N ALA A 250 -6.87 -7.44 -12.85
CA ALA A 250 -7.71 -8.54 -13.27
C ALA A 250 -6.93 -9.83 -13.61
N GLY A 251 -5.67 -9.70 -14.06
CA GLY A 251 -4.80 -10.83 -14.40
C GLY A 251 -3.96 -11.38 -13.24
N ALA A 252 -4.16 -10.90 -12.01
CA ALA A 252 -3.34 -11.28 -10.87
C ALA A 252 -3.56 -12.75 -10.45
N ALA A 253 -2.55 -13.60 -10.65
CA ALA A 253 -2.62 -15.04 -10.39
C ALA A 253 -2.25 -15.34 -8.92
N TRP A 254 -3.10 -14.93 -7.99
CA TRP A 254 -2.89 -15.05 -6.55
C TRP A 254 -2.74 -16.51 -6.07
N ASP A 255 -3.53 -17.41 -6.64
CA ASP A 255 -3.56 -18.84 -6.32
C ASP A 255 -2.32 -19.61 -6.78
N LYS A 256 -1.59 -19.04 -7.76
CA LYS A 256 -0.41 -19.67 -8.36
C LYS A 256 0.92 -19.09 -7.87
N THR A 257 0.84 -18.00 -7.08
CA THR A 257 2.03 -17.27 -6.64
C THR A 257 2.30 -17.54 -5.16
N PRO A 258 3.40 -18.22 -4.80
CA PRO A 258 3.75 -18.51 -3.41
C PRO A 258 3.80 -17.21 -2.57
N GLY A 259 3.19 -17.25 -1.38
CA GLY A 259 3.09 -16.08 -0.49
C GLY A 259 2.32 -14.92 -1.09
N PHE A 260 1.47 -15.18 -2.11
CA PHE A 260 0.72 -14.15 -2.84
C PHE A 260 1.60 -13.05 -3.45
N ALA A 261 2.86 -13.30 -3.78
CA ALA A 261 3.86 -12.29 -4.17
C ALA A 261 3.65 -11.73 -5.60
N VAL A 262 2.43 -11.32 -5.92
CA VAL A 262 2.07 -10.75 -7.23
C VAL A 262 2.53 -9.31 -7.35
N VAL A 263 3.23 -8.98 -8.46
CA VAL A 263 3.63 -7.62 -8.84
C VAL A 263 2.90 -7.25 -10.13
N SER A 264 1.90 -6.35 -10.03
CA SER A 264 0.97 -6.01 -11.13
C SER A 264 1.40 -4.77 -11.91
N THR A 265 2.72 -4.49 -12.05
CA THR A 265 3.22 -3.41 -12.89
C THR A 265 3.29 -3.86 -14.35
N ASP A 266 2.99 -2.93 -15.28
CA ASP A 266 3.02 -3.13 -16.73
C ASP A 266 2.17 -4.32 -17.22
N GLN A 267 0.95 -4.44 -16.69
CA GLN A 267 0.04 -5.50 -17.09
C GLN A 267 -0.62 -5.20 -18.44
N PRO A 268 -0.81 -6.24 -19.30
CA PRO A 268 -1.52 -6.09 -20.57
C PRO A 268 -2.97 -5.67 -20.34
N GLY A 269 -3.56 -5.07 -21.37
CA GLY A 269 -4.95 -4.62 -21.39
C GLY A 269 -5.07 -3.14 -21.73
N LYS A 270 -5.95 -2.83 -22.70
CA LYS A 270 -6.12 -1.46 -23.23
C LYS A 270 -6.45 -0.40 -22.17
N ALA A 271 -7.06 -0.81 -21.07
CA ALA A 271 -7.43 0.07 -19.95
C ALA A 271 -6.52 -0.08 -18.73
N SER A 272 -5.51 -0.96 -18.76
CA SER A 272 -4.67 -1.25 -17.60
C SER A 272 -3.77 -0.07 -17.23
N TRP A 273 -3.87 0.41 -15.96
CA TRP A 273 -2.92 1.40 -15.43
C TRP A 273 -1.55 0.76 -15.22
N PRO A 274 -0.47 1.34 -15.74
CA PRO A 274 0.84 0.68 -15.76
C PRO A 274 1.47 0.42 -14.39
N ILE A 275 1.17 1.25 -13.39
CA ILE A 275 1.84 1.18 -12.08
C ILE A 275 0.82 0.82 -11.00
N THR A 276 0.26 -0.38 -11.13
CA THR A 276 -0.68 -0.95 -10.15
C THR A 276 0.06 -1.95 -9.25
N GLY A 277 -0.29 -1.97 -7.97
CA GLY A 277 0.29 -2.90 -7.01
C GLY A 277 -0.58 -3.15 -5.80
N ALA A 278 -0.18 -4.13 -4.99
CA ALA A 278 -0.83 -4.47 -3.74
C ALA A 278 0.03 -4.06 -2.54
N THR A 279 -0.62 -3.74 -1.42
CA THR A 279 0.03 -3.79 -0.11
C THR A 279 -0.21 -5.15 0.52
N PHE A 280 0.85 -5.74 1.04
CA PHE A 280 0.84 -7.00 1.78
C PHE A 280 0.94 -6.72 3.27
N VAL A 281 0.09 -7.37 4.05
CA VAL A 281 0.29 -7.52 5.50
C VAL A 281 1.23 -8.69 5.73
N ILE A 282 2.16 -8.51 6.66
CA ILE A 282 3.19 -9.48 7.03
C ILE A 282 3.07 -9.75 8.53
N MET A 283 2.93 -11.02 8.92
CA MET A 283 2.77 -11.44 10.31
C MET A 283 3.74 -12.57 10.67
N GLN A 284 3.98 -12.77 11.97
CA GLN A 284 4.71 -13.93 12.47
C GLN A 284 3.85 -15.20 12.30
N LYS A 285 4.43 -16.30 11.79
CA LYS A 285 3.77 -17.62 11.76
C LYS A 285 3.54 -18.17 13.15
N SER A 286 4.50 -17.98 14.04
CA SER A 286 4.40 -18.36 15.44
C SER A 286 4.32 -17.10 16.30
N ALA A 287 3.12 -16.78 16.74
CA ALA A 287 2.87 -15.58 17.51
C ALA A 287 3.30 -15.77 18.97
N THR A 288 4.05 -14.81 19.52
CA THR A 288 4.36 -14.77 20.95
C THR A 288 3.08 -14.54 21.77
N ASP A 289 2.16 -13.70 21.26
CA ASP A 289 0.83 -13.47 21.80
C ASP A 289 -0.23 -13.83 20.75
N GLY A 290 -0.79 -15.02 20.87
CA GLY A 290 -1.85 -15.51 19.98
C GLY A 290 -3.14 -14.68 20.06
N GLY A 291 -3.42 -14.07 21.21
CA GLY A 291 -4.57 -13.19 21.41
C GLY A 291 -4.47 -11.92 20.55
N ARG A 292 -3.31 -11.26 20.56
CA ARG A 292 -3.05 -10.07 19.72
C ARG A 292 -3.09 -10.40 18.24
N SER A 293 -2.46 -11.51 17.83
CA SER A 293 -2.53 -11.96 16.43
C SER A 293 -3.95 -12.23 15.97
N LYS A 294 -4.79 -12.80 16.84
CA LYS A 294 -6.21 -13.02 16.57
C LYS A 294 -6.97 -11.70 16.36
N GLU A 295 -6.70 -10.70 17.15
CA GLU A 295 -7.33 -9.38 16.98
C GLU A 295 -6.92 -8.72 15.66
N VAL A 296 -5.64 -8.83 15.25
CA VAL A 296 -5.19 -8.38 13.92
C VAL A 296 -5.96 -9.11 12.81
N LEU A 297 -6.08 -10.42 12.88
CA LEU A 297 -6.83 -11.20 11.88
C LEU A 297 -8.32 -10.82 11.85
N LYS A 298 -8.94 -10.53 13.00
CA LYS A 298 -10.33 -10.02 13.07
C LYS A 298 -10.46 -8.65 12.40
N PHE A 299 -9.51 -7.75 12.62
CA PHE A 299 -9.49 -6.44 11.95
C PHE A 299 -9.39 -6.60 10.43
N LEU A 300 -8.52 -7.47 9.95
CA LEU A 300 -8.34 -7.73 8.52
C LEU A 300 -9.58 -8.39 7.90
N ASP A 301 -10.15 -9.39 8.57
CA ASP A 301 -11.41 -10.03 8.15
C ASP A 301 -12.56 -9.02 8.06
N TRP A 302 -12.68 -8.15 9.09
CA TRP A 302 -13.66 -7.07 9.08
C TRP A 302 -13.42 -6.10 7.90
N SER A 303 -12.16 -5.77 7.63
CA SER A 303 -11.77 -4.87 6.53
C SER A 303 -12.12 -5.47 5.17
N TYR A 304 -11.91 -6.77 4.96
CA TYR A 304 -12.32 -7.45 3.73
C TYR A 304 -13.85 -7.48 3.57
N LYS A 305 -14.60 -7.69 4.65
CA LYS A 305 -16.07 -7.81 4.61
C LYS A 305 -16.79 -6.47 4.51
N ASN A 306 -16.25 -5.43 5.16
CA ASN A 306 -16.94 -4.14 5.34
C ASN A 306 -16.21 -2.96 4.71
N GLY A 307 -14.95 -3.13 4.33
CA GLY A 307 -14.05 -2.05 3.91
C GLY A 307 -14.12 -1.66 2.44
N ALA A 308 -14.79 -2.43 1.59
CA ALA A 308 -14.74 -2.27 0.13
C ALA A 308 -15.28 -0.91 -0.36
N ALA A 309 -16.39 -0.43 0.19
CA ALA A 309 -16.95 0.88 -0.17
C ALA A 309 -16.00 2.03 0.20
N MET A 310 -15.43 1.97 1.41
CA MET A 310 -14.44 2.94 1.88
C MET A 310 -13.17 2.93 1.04
N ALA A 311 -12.75 1.76 0.55
CA ALA A 311 -11.63 1.61 -0.36
C ALA A 311 -11.93 2.29 -1.72
N ALA A 312 -13.10 2.03 -2.30
CA ALA A 312 -13.50 2.60 -3.58
C ALA A 312 -13.61 4.14 -3.56
N GLU A 313 -14.02 4.75 -2.44
CA GLU A 313 -14.05 6.21 -2.26
C GLU A 313 -12.66 6.86 -2.38
N LEU A 314 -11.61 6.09 -2.10
CA LEU A 314 -10.20 6.50 -2.21
C LEU A 314 -9.51 5.90 -3.45
N ASP A 315 -10.27 5.32 -4.38
CA ASP A 315 -9.79 4.63 -5.59
C ASP A 315 -8.88 3.42 -5.31
N TYR A 316 -8.98 2.80 -4.13
CA TYR A 316 -8.36 1.50 -3.88
C TYR A 316 -9.26 0.36 -4.34
N ILE A 317 -8.64 -0.74 -4.72
CA ILE A 317 -9.30 -1.98 -5.12
C ILE A 317 -9.32 -2.93 -3.93
N ALA A 318 -10.50 -3.30 -3.47
CA ALA A 318 -10.64 -4.36 -2.47
C ALA A 318 -10.20 -5.72 -3.04
N ILE A 319 -9.62 -6.56 -2.20
CA ILE A 319 -9.22 -7.92 -2.58
C ILE A 319 -10.47 -8.75 -2.90
N PRO A 320 -10.50 -9.48 -4.02
CA PRO A 320 -11.65 -10.31 -4.41
C PRO A 320 -11.97 -11.38 -3.35
N SER A 321 -13.26 -11.66 -3.14
CA SER A 321 -13.70 -12.64 -2.13
C SER A 321 -13.10 -14.05 -2.31
N THR A 322 -12.87 -14.46 -3.56
CA THR A 322 -12.18 -15.71 -3.88
C THR A 322 -10.75 -15.75 -3.35
N VAL A 323 -10.05 -14.64 -3.41
CA VAL A 323 -8.69 -14.49 -2.87
C VAL A 323 -8.73 -14.41 -1.33
N VAL A 324 -9.73 -13.71 -0.75
CA VAL A 324 -9.93 -13.67 0.70
C VAL A 324 -10.11 -15.07 1.27
N THR A 325 -10.85 -15.95 0.59
CA THR A 325 -10.99 -17.36 1.00
C THR A 325 -9.64 -18.08 1.05
N LEU A 326 -8.74 -17.84 0.08
CA LEU A 326 -7.39 -18.40 0.09
C LEU A 326 -6.55 -17.85 1.25
N ILE A 327 -6.68 -16.55 1.52
CA ILE A 327 -6.00 -15.88 2.63
C ILE A 327 -6.45 -16.45 3.99
N GLU A 328 -7.76 -16.64 4.20
CA GLU A 328 -8.28 -17.24 5.43
C GLU A 328 -7.82 -18.70 5.62
N ALA A 329 -7.70 -19.46 4.52
CA ALA A 329 -7.13 -20.80 4.57
C ALA A 329 -5.65 -20.76 4.98
N GLU A 330 -4.88 -19.80 4.47
CA GLU A 330 -3.49 -19.58 4.84
C GLU A 330 -3.35 -19.17 6.33
N TRP A 331 -4.26 -18.33 6.86
CA TRP A 331 -4.26 -17.99 8.28
C TRP A 331 -4.46 -19.23 9.17
N LYS A 332 -5.44 -20.10 8.84
CA LYS A 332 -5.69 -21.35 9.57
C LYS A 332 -4.48 -22.29 9.52
N ALA A 333 -3.82 -22.36 8.37
CA ALA A 333 -2.67 -23.24 8.17
C ALA A 333 -1.40 -22.73 8.85
N GLN A 334 -1.11 -21.45 8.76
CA GLN A 334 0.21 -20.89 9.03
C GLN A 334 0.31 -20.07 10.33
N VAL A 335 -0.77 -19.38 10.77
CA VAL A 335 -0.70 -18.52 11.96
C VAL A 335 -1.06 -19.34 13.20
N LYS A 336 -0.05 -19.59 14.06
CA LYS A 336 -0.15 -20.40 15.27
C LYS A 336 0.18 -19.56 16.50
N ASP A 337 -0.37 -19.94 17.64
CA ASP A 337 0.07 -19.45 18.94
C ASP A 337 1.38 -20.15 19.40
N SER A 338 1.89 -19.78 20.55
CA SER A 338 3.11 -20.35 21.14
C SER A 338 2.99 -21.85 21.47
N ALA A 339 1.78 -22.39 21.56
CA ALA A 339 1.50 -23.81 21.76
C ALA A 339 1.31 -24.58 20.43
N GLY A 340 1.47 -23.90 19.27
CA GLY A 340 1.27 -24.50 17.95
C GLY A 340 -0.20 -24.63 17.52
N LYS A 341 -1.15 -24.08 18.28
CA LYS A 341 -2.58 -24.11 17.94
C LYS A 341 -2.90 -23.00 16.94
N ALA A 342 -3.78 -23.27 15.99
CA ALA A 342 -4.26 -22.25 15.04
C ALA A 342 -4.90 -21.07 15.78
N VAL A 343 -4.55 -19.86 15.38
CA VAL A 343 -5.09 -18.61 15.94
C VAL A 343 -6.43 -18.24 15.30
N TRP A 344 -6.64 -18.68 14.05
CA TRP A 344 -7.85 -18.41 13.24
C TRP A 344 -8.70 -19.65 13.02
#